data_2fd505c43b8a05f5947a70ebb4ae874b
#
_entry.id   2fd505c43b8a05f5947a70ebb4ae874b
#
_cell.length_a   1.000
_cell.length_b   1.000
_cell.length_c   1.000
_cell.angle_alpha   90.00
_cell.angle_beta   90.00
_cell.angle_gamma   90.00
#
_symmetry.space_group_name_H-M   'P 1'
#
loop_
_entity.id
_entity.type
_entity.pdbx_description
1 polymer ?
#
loop_
_entity_poly.entity_id
_entity_poly.type
_entity_poly.pdbx_seq_one_letter_code
_entity_poly.pdbx_strand_id
1 'polypeptide(L)'
;MVFGIIWGAKNTLPEFAEQIKLLLGFGPVRQGERVLINGIPYRVEMMGVYSYLKNPLLTGGTLRLPLKDLVGMRSRPYDEKEPWFPCKEGDYVLIDGLSTWRQVKLQTPEETVFNWFEMEESMPTSSFMGRKIFNISATPFWAGINFSIAYKHRFEALGDLRDKLSKFVEEEIKKQPYGEHILYPWVDLAGFGDDSSLTFMVWVQAAPEAAHKYGAMSLDLTHIALNAANKYGWEIIRFKPVAVHHPEQAKVLLENSSTAVG
;
A
#
# COMPACT_ATOMS: atom_id res chain seq x y z
N MET A 1 -60.20 -0.08 -11.39
CA MET A 1 -59.36 -1.26 -11.09
C MET A 1 -58.47 -1.69 -12.29
N VAL A 2 -58.94 -1.63 -13.52
CA VAL A 2 -58.17 -2.06 -14.73
C VAL A 2 -56.90 -1.17 -14.98
N PHE A 3 -56.98 0.13 -14.76
CA PHE A 3 -55.86 1.07 -14.95
C PHE A 3 -54.63 0.81 -14.03
N GLY A 4 -54.89 0.37 -12.78
CA GLY A 4 -53.80 0.04 -11.83
C GLY A 4 -53.02 -1.23 -12.23
N ILE A 5 -53.72 -2.22 -12.84
CA ILE A 5 -53.10 -3.45 -13.29
C ILE A 5 -52.22 -3.20 -14.54
N ILE A 6 -52.71 -2.36 -15.47
CA ILE A 6 -51.96 -1.99 -16.68
C ILE A 6 -50.71 -1.15 -16.33
N TRP A 7 -50.81 -0.27 -15.36
CA TRP A 7 -49.70 0.57 -14.92
C TRP A 7 -48.65 -0.25 -14.17
N GLY A 8 -49.06 -1.18 -13.31
CA GLY A 8 -48.15 -2.12 -12.64
C GLY A 8 -47.45 -3.04 -13.61
N ALA A 9 -48.15 -3.60 -14.59
CA ALA A 9 -47.59 -4.47 -15.63
C ALA A 9 -46.56 -3.74 -16.50
N LYS A 10 -46.75 -2.45 -16.81
CA LYS A 10 -45.87 -1.68 -17.66
C LYS A 10 -44.48 -1.43 -17.03
N ASN A 11 -44.36 -1.42 -15.74
CA ASN A 11 -43.09 -1.22 -15.03
C ASN A 11 -42.39 -2.53 -14.67
N THR A 12 -43.14 -3.63 -14.41
CA THR A 12 -42.54 -4.92 -14.01
C THR A 12 -42.17 -5.83 -15.18
N LEU A 13 -42.85 -5.71 -16.31
CA LEU A 13 -42.57 -6.53 -17.52
C LEU A 13 -41.14 -6.34 -18.08
N PRO A 14 -40.58 -5.10 -18.18
CA PRO A 14 -39.20 -4.91 -18.67
C PRO A 14 -38.17 -5.55 -17.77
N GLU A 15 -38.30 -5.37 -16.44
CA GLU A 15 -37.35 -5.96 -15.47
C GLU A 15 -37.39 -7.48 -15.50
N PHE A 16 -38.57 -8.07 -15.64
CA PHE A 16 -38.75 -9.51 -15.76
C PHE A 16 -38.14 -10.03 -17.07
N ALA A 17 -38.32 -9.30 -18.17
CA ALA A 17 -37.72 -9.66 -19.46
C ALA A 17 -36.18 -9.65 -19.41
N GLU A 18 -35.56 -8.67 -18.72
CA GLU A 18 -34.09 -8.63 -18.51
C GLU A 18 -33.61 -9.81 -17.66
N GLN A 19 -34.34 -10.17 -16.61
CA GLN A 19 -34.01 -11.34 -15.80
C GLN A 19 -34.09 -12.66 -16.62
N ILE A 20 -35.11 -12.81 -17.50
CA ILE A 20 -35.24 -13.96 -18.39
C ILE A 20 -34.06 -14.00 -19.37
N LYS A 21 -33.65 -12.87 -19.96
CA LYS A 21 -32.48 -12.81 -20.84
C LYS A 21 -31.22 -13.27 -20.14
N LEU A 22 -31.01 -12.87 -18.88
CA LEU A 22 -29.87 -13.32 -18.06
C LEU A 22 -29.91 -14.84 -17.86
N LEU A 23 -31.07 -15.41 -17.48
CA LEU A 23 -31.25 -16.85 -17.28
C LEU A 23 -30.99 -17.66 -18.52
N LEU A 24 -31.38 -17.13 -19.67
CA LEU A 24 -31.19 -17.80 -20.99
C LEU A 24 -29.78 -17.59 -21.57
N GLY A 25 -28.88 -16.88 -20.83
CA GLY A 25 -27.50 -16.62 -21.28
C GLY A 25 -27.36 -15.56 -22.37
N PHE A 26 -28.44 -14.82 -22.69
CA PHE A 26 -28.42 -13.73 -23.68
C PHE A 26 -28.10 -12.38 -23.04
N GLY A 27 -27.97 -12.33 -21.72
CA GLY A 27 -27.68 -11.11 -20.96
C GLY A 27 -26.19 -10.71 -20.96
N PRO A 28 -25.88 -9.54 -20.41
CA PRO A 28 -24.52 -9.01 -20.31
C PRO A 28 -23.68 -9.69 -19.20
N VAL A 29 -24.28 -10.53 -18.37
CA VAL A 29 -23.61 -11.36 -17.37
C VAL A 29 -23.76 -12.82 -17.76
N ARG A 30 -22.66 -13.59 -17.71
CA ARG A 30 -22.64 -15.01 -18.09
C ARG A 30 -22.00 -15.86 -16.99
N GLN A 31 -22.50 -17.08 -16.88
CA GLN A 31 -21.90 -18.07 -15.98
C GLN A 31 -20.47 -18.41 -16.41
N GLY A 32 -19.58 -18.60 -15.45
CA GLY A 32 -18.16 -18.85 -15.67
C GLY A 32 -17.31 -17.58 -15.86
N GLU A 33 -17.93 -16.41 -16.08
CA GLU A 33 -17.24 -15.15 -16.29
C GLU A 33 -17.00 -14.37 -14.99
N ARG A 34 -16.14 -13.36 -15.09
CA ARG A 34 -15.78 -12.44 -13.98
C ARG A 34 -16.68 -11.21 -14.00
N VAL A 35 -17.23 -10.87 -12.83
CA VAL A 35 -18.02 -9.68 -12.57
C VAL A 35 -17.41 -8.90 -11.41
N LEU A 36 -17.56 -7.58 -11.40
CA LEU A 36 -17.13 -6.72 -10.29
C LEU A 36 -18.35 -6.32 -9.47
N ILE A 37 -18.29 -6.59 -8.16
CA ILE A 37 -19.29 -6.14 -7.20
C ILE A 37 -18.57 -5.26 -6.16
N ASN A 38 -18.94 -4.00 -6.09
CA ASN A 38 -18.30 -3.02 -5.21
C ASN A 38 -16.77 -2.97 -5.37
N GLY A 39 -16.28 -3.13 -6.62
CA GLY A 39 -14.85 -3.16 -6.94
C GLY A 39 -14.16 -4.49 -6.67
N ILE A 40 -14.84 -5.46 -6.07
CA ILE A 40 -14.30 -6.79 -5.76
C ILE A 40 -14.67 -7.74 -6.90
N PRO A 41 -13.71 -8.48 -7.47
CA PRO A 41 -14.01 -9.43 -8.54
C PRO A 41 -14.58 -10.74 -8.00
N TYR A 42 -15.60 -11.25 -8.68
CA TYR A 42 -16.21 -12.54 -8.40
C TYR A 42 -16.38 -13.32 -9.70
N ARG A 43 -16.26 -14.63 -9.63
CA ARG A 43 -16.66 -15.55 -10.69
C ARG A 43 -18.14 -15.89 -10.52
N VAL A 44 -18.90 -15.83 -11.58
CA VAL A 44 -20.28 -16.29 -11.60
C VAL A 44 -20.29 -17.81 -11.67
N GLU A 45 -20.47 -18.48 -10.53
CA GLU A 45 -20.47 -19.97 -10.48
C GLU A 45 -21.77 -20.55 -11.01
N MET A 46 -22.89 -19.95 -10.62
CA MET A 46 -24.23 -20.41 -11.03
C MET A 46 -25.18 -19.24 -11.18
N MET A 47 -26.00 -19.27 -12.21
CA MET A 47 -27.09 -18.33 -12.45
C MET A 47 -28.44 -19.04 -12.29
N GLY A 48 -29.33 -18.41 -11.51
CA GLY A 48 -30.70 -18.88 -11.24
C GLY A 48 -31.51 -17.77 -10.62
N VAL A 49 -32.67 -18.07 -10.03
CA VAL A 49 -33.45 -17.09 -9.23
C VAL A 49 -32.56 -16.42 -8.18
N TYR A 50 -31.68 -17.20 -7.61
CA TYR A 50 -30.50 -16.75 -6.86
C TYR A 50 -29.26 -17.16 -7.61
N SER A 51 -28.34 -16.22 -7.80
CA SER A 51 -27.04 -16.46 -8.42
C SER A 51 -25.98 -16.58 -7.33
N TYR A 52 -25.02 -17.48 -7.57
CA TYR A 52 -23.90 -17.71 -6.67
C TYR A 52 -22.62 -17.21 -7.33
N LEU A 53 -21.91 -16.35 -6.64
CA LEU A 53 -20.67 -15.73 -7.09
C LEU A 53 -19.58 -16.07 -6.09
N LYS A 54 -18.37 -16.35 -6.58
CA LYS A 54 -17.25 -16.78 -5.73
C LYS A 54 -15.99 -15.99 -6.02
N ASN A 55 -15.35 -15.51 -4.97
CA ASN A 55 -13.94 -15.11 -5.01
C ASN A 55 -13.14 -16.15 -4.23
N PRO A 56 -12.18 -16.85 -4.87
CA PRO A 56 -11.46 -17.95 -4.22
C PRO A 56 -10.44 -17.51 -3.18
N LEU A 57 -10.07 -16.21 -3.16
CA LEU A 57 -9.09 -15.66 -2.22
C LEU A 57 -9.73 -14.98 -0.99
N LEU A 58 -11.05 -14.95 -0.92
CA LEU A 58 -11.75 -14.39 0.24
C LEU A 58 -12.31 -15.50 1.13
N THR A 59 -12.08 -15.39 2.40
CA THR A 59 -12.74 -16.23 3.42
C THR A 59 -14.24 -15.88 3.43
N GLY A 60 -15.12 -16.89 3.28
CA GLY A 60 -16.55 -16.63 3.08
C GLY A 60 -16.87 -15.98 1.72
N GLY A 61 -15.95 -16.04 0.77
CA GLY A 61 -16.03 -15.36 -0.52
C GLY A 61 -17.11 -15.87 -1.49
N THR A 62 -18.15 -16.54 -1.00
CA THR A 62 -19.32 -16.93 -1.79
C THR A 62 -20.50 -16.01 -1.49
N LEU A 63 -20.90 -15.23 -2.47
CA LEU A 63 -22.08 -14.37 -2.40
C LEU A 63 -23.26 -15.06 -3.04
N ARG A 64 -24.43 -14.97 -2.37
CA ARG A 64 -25.73 -15.37 -2.93
C ARG A 64 -26.55 -14.12 -3.16
N LEU A 65 -26.81 -13.80 -4.42
CA LEU A 65 -27.57 -12.61 -4.83
C LEU A 65 -28.81 -12.99 -5.61
N PRO A 66 -29.95 -12.29 -5.41
CA PRO A 66 -31.09 -12.39 -6.31
C PRO A 66 -30.67 -12.04 -7.74
N LEU A 67 -31.21 -12.72 -8.73
CA LEU A 67 -30.88 -12.47 -10.15
C LEU A 67 -31.06 -11.01 -10.57
N LYS A 68 -32.07 -10.34 -10.00
CA LYS A 68 -32.36 -8.92 -10.25
C LYS A 68 -31.16 -8.00 -9.94
N ASP A 69 -30.33 -8.36 -8.96
CA ASP A 69 -29.17 -7.55 -8.55
C ASP A 69 -28.02 -7.64 -9.57
N LEU A 70 -28.05 -8.62 -10.48
CA LEU A 70 -27.13 -8.73 -11.61
C LEU A 70 -27.62 -7.96 -12.87
N VAL A 71 -28.87 -7.49 -12.86
CA VAL A 71 -29.40 -6.68 -13.97
C VAL A 71 -28.65 -5.36 -14.03
N GLY A 72 -28.14 -5.02 -15.21
CA GLY A 72 -27.31 -3.81 -15.42
C GLY A 72 -25.81 -4.01 -15.17
N MET A 73 -25.39 -5.13 -14.56
CA MET A 73 -23.98 -5.49 -14.46
C MET A 73 -23.46 -6.05 -15.79
N ARG A 74 -22.13 -6.10 -15.89
CA ARG A 74 -21.44 -6.71 -17.05
C ARG A 74 -20.38 -7.67 -16.52
N SER A 75 -20.34 -8.85 -17.13
CA SER A 75 -19.27 -9.81 -16.94
C SER A 75 -18.32 -9.83 -18.13
N ARG A 76 -17.15 -10.43 -17.94
CA ARG A 76 -16.21 -10.72 -19.03
C ARG A 76 -15.51 -12.05 -18.78
N PRO A 77 -15.03 -12.72 -19.82
CA PRO A 77 -14.07 -13.80 -19.63
C PRO A 77 -12.89 -13.34 -18.79
N TYR A 78 -12.34 -14.21 -17.97
CA TYR A 78 -11.13 -13.93 -17.21
C TYR A 78 -10.01 -14.87 -17.66
N ASP A 79 -8.76 -14.38 -17.55
CA ASP A 79 -7.56 -15.18 -17.73
C ASP A 79 -7.16 -15.76 -16.37
N GLU A 80 -6.64 -17.00 -16.35
CA GLU A 80 -6.15 -17.65 -15.12
C GLU A 80 -5.00 -16.87 -14.43
N LYS A 81 -4.29 -16.04 -15.21
CA LYS A 81 -3.23 -15.16 -14.69
C LYS A 81 -3.77 -13.92 -13.97
N GLU A 82 -5.04 -13.61 -14.12
CA GLU A 82 -5.63 -12.45 -13.45
C GLU A 82 -5.80 -12.72 -11.95
N PRO A 83 -5.26 -11.85 -11.07
CA PRO A 83 -5.44 -12.02 -9.65
C PRO A 83 -6.89 -11.76 -9.23
N TRP A 84 -7.40 -12.57 -8.32
CA TRP A 84 -8.71 -12.39 -7.69
C TRP A 84 -8.66 -11.40 -6.53
N PHE A 85 -7.48 -11.22 -5.95
CA PHE A 85 -7.19 -10.30 -4.87
C PHE A 85 -5.72 -9.92 -4.91
N PRO A 86 -5.30 -8.73 -4.45
CA PRO A 86 -3.91 -8.27 -4.57
C PRO A 86 -2.93 -8.99 -3.63
N CYS A 87 -3.44 -9.70 -2.63
CA CYS A 87 -2.65 -10.39 -1.62
C CYS A 87 -3.38 -11.62 -1.08
N LYS A 88 -2.71 -12.38 -0.23
CA LYS A 88 -3.24 -13.55 0.49
C LYS A 88 -3.12 -13.33 2.00
N GLU A 89 -3.83 -14.12 2.78
CA GLU A 89 -3.64 -14.20 4.23
C GLU A 89 -2.17 -14.57 4.53
N GLY A 90 -1.57 -13.86 5.47
CA GLY A 90 -0.15 -13.97 5.83
C GLY A 90 0.78 -13.02 5.07
N ASP A 91 0.38 -12.47 3.93
CA ASP A 91 1.19 -11.54 3.15
C ASP A 91 1.43 -10.23 3.90
N TYR A 92 2.61 -9.66 3.69
CA TYR A 92 2.97 -8.30 4.10
C TYR A 92 2.75 -7.34 2.94
N VAL A 93 2.03 -6.26 3.20
CA VAL A 93 1.65 -5.26 2.20
C VAL A 93 1.97 -3.85 2.66
N LEU A 94 2.34 -2.99 1.71
CA LEU A 94 2.38 -1.54 1.88
C LEU A 94 1.15 -0.97 1.18
N ILE A 95 0.37 -0.18 1.91
CA ILE A 95 -0.90 0.38 1.44
C ILE A 95 -0.73 1.89 1.32
N ASP A 96 -1.05 2.44 0.17
CA ASP A 96 -0.98 3.89 -0.06
C ASP A 96 -1.83 4.65 0.96
N GLY A 97 -1.24 5.72 1.51
CA GLY A 97 -1.83 6.51 2.60
C GLY A 97 -1.62 5.93 4.01
N LEU A 98 -0.93 4.79 4.15
CA LEU A 98 -0.46 4.29 5.44
C LEU A 98 1.06 4.41 5.53
N SER A 99 1.57 4.78 6.70
CA SER A 99 2.99 5.09 6.90
C SER A 99 3.90 3.87 6.98
N THR A 100 3.33 2.67 7.11
CA THR A 100 4.11 1.45 7.37
C THR A 100 3.36 0.21 6.86
N TRP A 101 4.06 -0.93 6.90
CA TRP A 101 3.54 -2.23 6.47
C TRP A 101 2.37 -2.73 7.33
N ARG A 102 1.60 -3.65 6.73
CA ARG A 102 0.55 -4.44 7.41
C ARG A 102 0.70 -5.90 7.02
N GLN A 103 0.48 -6.81 7.96
CA GLN A 103 0.31 -8.22 7.63
C GLN A 103 -1.17 -8.51 7.46
N VAL A 104 -1.54 -9.12 6.35
CA VAL A 104 -2.92 -9.52 6.08
C VAL A 104 -3.27 -10.70 6.99
N LYS A 105 -4.28 -10.53 7.86
CA LYS A 105 -4.74 -11.56 8.79
C LYS A 105 -5.95 -12.31 8.27
N LEU A 106 -6.91 -11.58 7.70
CA LEU A 106 -8.16 -12.14 7.19
C LEU A 106 -8.68 -11.27 6.06
N GLN A 107 -9.26 -11.89 5.06
CA GLN A 107 -9.89 -11.22 3.92
C GLN A 107 -11.29 -11.80 3.75
N THR A 108 -12.32 -10.97 3.97
CA THR A 108 -13.72 -11.31 3.71
C THR A 108 -14.31 -10.38 2.64
N PRO A 109 -15.49 -10.65 2.10
CA PRO A 109 -16.17 -9.71 1.21
C PRO A 109 -16.42 -8.32 1.82
N GLU A 110 -16.60 -8.25 3.13
CA GLU A 110 -16.95 -7.03 3.86
C GLU A 110 -15.71 -6.29 4.34
N GLU A 111 -14.77 -7.02 4.98
CA GLU A 111 -13.62 -6.45 5.66
C GLU A 111 -12.32 -7.18 5.35
N THR A 112 -11.24 -6.41 5.22
CA THR A 112 -9.87 -6.92 5.26
C THR A 112 -9.25 -6.53 6.60
N VAL A 113 -8.81 -7.54 7.36
CA VAL A 113 -8.22 -7.39 8.69
C VAL A 113 -6.70 -7.54 8.58
N PHE A 114 -6.00 -6.65 9.25
CA PHE A 114 -4.53 -6.61 9.27
C PHE A 114 -4.02 -6.75 10.70
N ASN A 115 -2.82 -7.28 10.80
CA ASN A 115 -2.03 -7.24 12.01
C ASN A 115 -0.89 -6.22 11.84
N TRP A 116 -0.73 -5.33 12.82
CA TRP A 116 0.34 -4.35 12.89
C TRP A 116 0.87 -4.28 14.32
N PHE A 117 2.07 -4.81 14.56
CA PHE A 117 2.67 -4.89 15.91
C PHE A 117 1.70 -5.47 16.96
N GLU A 118 1.09 -6.62 16.66
CA GLU A 118 0.09 -7.30 17.50
C GLU A 118 -1.26 -6.57 17.67
N MET A 119 -1.41 -5.39 17.08
CA MET A 119 -2.69 -4.69 17.01
C MET A 119 -3.46 -5.11 15.76
N GLU A 120 -4.76 -5.31 15.92
CA GLU A 120 -5.65 -5.57 14.80
C GLU A 120 -6.23 -4.26 14.26
N GLU A 121 -6.18 -4.11 12.95
CA GLU A 121 -6.78 -3.00 12.21
C GLU A 121 -7.63 -3.57 11.10
N SER A 122 -8.82 -3.04 10.86
CA SER A 122 -9.66 -3.45 9.73
C SER A 122 -10.05 -2.27 8.85
N MET A 123 -10.31 -2.57 7.59
CA MET A 123 -10.93 -1.64 6.68
C MET A 123 -11.90 -2.37 5.74
N PRO A 124 -12.94 -1.68 5.22
CA PRO A 124 -13.82 -2.25 4.21
C PRO A 124 -13.03 -2.79 3.02
N THR A 125 -13.30 -4.02 2.59
CA THR A 125 -12.58 -4.68 1.48
C THR A 125 -12.69 -3.87 0.18
N SER A 126 -13.82 -3.23 -0.09
CA SER A 126 -13.99 -2.33 -1.22
C SER A 126 -13.03 -1.13 -1.18
N SER A 127 -12.81 -0.57 0.02
CA SER A 127 -11.87 0.53 0.24
C SER A 127 -10.42 0.06 0.06
N PHE A 128 -10.08 -1.12 0.55
CA PHE A 128 -8.78 -1.74 0.34
C PHE A 128 -8.48 -1.95 -1.14
N MET A 129 -9.42 -2.53 -1.88
CA MET A 129 -9.30 -2.76 -3.32
C MET A 129 -9.14 -1.48 -4.16
N GLY A 130 -9.63 -0.35 -3.65
CA GLY A 130 -9.48 0.96 -4.30
C GLY A 130 -8.15 1.64 -4.05
N ARG A 131 -7.28 1.11 -3.18
CA ARG A 131 -5.96 1.68 -2.86
C ARG A 131 -4.86 1.08 -3.73
N LYS A 132 -3.74 1.80 -3.82
CA LYS A 132 -2.51 1.24 -4.38
C LYS A 132 -1.86 0.35 -3.33
N ILE A 133 -1.64 -0.91 -3.67
CA ILE A 133 -1.12 -1.94 -2.78
C ILE A 133 0.17 -2.49 -3.37
N PHE A 134 1.22 -2.53 -2.55
CA PHE A 134 2.47 -3.20 -2.87
C PHE A 134 2.57 -4.46 -2.01
N ASN A 135 2.46 -5.62 -2.62
CA ASN A 135 2.62 -6.90 -1.94
C ASN A 135 4.11 -7.25 -1.87
N ILE A 136 4.73 -6.96 -0.72
CA ILE A 136 6.15 -7.21 -0.48
C ILE A 136 6.47 -8.67 -0.15
N SER A 137 5.45 -9.50 0.05
CA SER A 137 5.61 -10.96 0.15
C SER A 137 5.59 -11.67 -1.20
N ALA A 138 5.15 -11.00 -2.27
CA ALA A 138 5.05 -11.59 -3.60
C ALA A 138 6.21 -11.20 -4.54
N THR A 139 6.82 -10.04 -4.32
CA THR A 139 7.86 -9.49 -5.18
C THR A 139 8.98 -8.87 -4.35
N PRO A 140 10.22 -8.80 -4.89
CA PRO A 140 11.30 -8.05 -4.25
C PRO A 140 10.86 -6.62 -3.95
N PHE A 141 11.29 -6.11 -2.81
CA PHE A 141 10.89 -4.80 -2.32
C PHE A 141 12.09 -3.95 -1.89
N TRP A 142 11.88 -2.66 -1.77
CA TRP A 142 12.87 -1.71 -1.28
C TRP A 142 12.52 -1.27 0.13
N ALA A 143 13.52 -1.28 1.02
CA ALA A 143 13.47 -0.67 2.34
C ALA A 143 14.65 0.30 2.46
N GLY A 144 14.46 1.42 3.14
CA GLY A 144 15.54 2.40 3.22
C GLY A 144 15.24 3.58 4.11
N ILE A 145 16.23 4.46 4.20
CA ILE A 145 16.21 5.70 4.97
C ILE A 145 16.83 6.83 4.15
N ASN A 146 16.51 8.03 4.54
CA ASN A 146 17.27 9.22 4.16
C ASN A 146 18.20 9.58 5.33
N PHE A 147 19.49 9.70 5.01
CA PHE A 147 20.54 9.99 5.98
C PHE A 147 21.24 11.31 5.64
N SER A 148 21.25 12.27 6.55
CA SER A 148 21.77 13.61 6.29
C SER A 148 23.04 13.90 7.11
N ILE A 149 24.04 14.44 6.43
CA ILE A 149 25.31 14.89 7.01
C ILE A 149 25.56 16.37 6.73
N ALA A 150 26.49 16.98 7.49
CA ALA A 150 26.82 18.39 7.37
C ALA A 150 27.42 18.73 5.99
N TYR A 151 27.05 19.89 5.45
CA TYR A 151 27.50 20.40 4.14
C TYR A 151 29.02 20.58 4.03
N LYS A 152 29.73 20.68 5.15
CA LYS A 152 31.21 20.74 5.13
C LYS A 152 31.85 19.54 4.42
N HIS A 153 31.17 18.39 4.36
CA HIS A 153 31.62 17.18 3.68
C HIS A 153 31.32 17.16 2.18
N ARG A 154 30.85 18.26 1.58
CA ARG A 154 30.40 18.34 0.19
C ARG A 154 31.45 17.88 -0.86
N PHE A 155 32.71 18.12 -0.60
CA PHE A 155 33.79 17.76 -1.56
C PHE A 155 34.04 16.25 -1.60
N GLU A 156 33.70 15.53 -0.53
CA GLU A 156 33.86 14.09 -0.43
C GLU A 156 32.56 13.35 -0.81
N ALA A 157 31.43 14.08 -0.85
CA ALA A 157 30.09 13.50 -0.90
C ALA A 157 29.80 12.65 -2.15
N LEU A 158 30.26 13.07 -3.33
CA LEU A 158 30.00 12.39 -4.60
C LEU A 158 31.02 11.27 -4.92
N GLY A 159 32.06 11.11 -4.11
CA GLY A 159 33.12 10.12 -4.31
C GLY A 159 33.34 9.27 -3.08
N ASP A 160 34.43 9.57 -2.40
CA ASP A 160 34.98 8.75 -1.30
C ASP A 160 33.96 8.47 -0.19
N LEU A 161 33.12 9.47 0.20
CA LEU A 161 32.11 9.31 1.25
C LEU A 161 31.01 8.32 0.81
N ARG A 162 30.43 8.52 -0.39
CA ARG A 162 29.40 7.62 -0.94
C ARG A 162 29.92 6.18 -1.03
N ASP A 163 31.13 6.00 -1.53
CA ASP A 163 31.73 4.68 -1.72
C ASP A 163 32.03 4.00 -0.38
N LYS A 164 32.53 4.76 0.61
CA LYS A 164 32.73 4.28 1.99
C LYS A 164 31.42 3.89 2.66
N LEU A 165 30.38 4.72 2.52
CA LEU A 165 29.06 4.44 3.09
C LEU A 165 28.44 3.21 2.42
N SER A 166 28.50 3.12 1.09
CA SER A 166 27.97 1.97 0.33
C SER A 166 28.64 0.66 0.75
N LYS A 167 29.96 0.65 0.82
CA LYS A 167 30.70 -0.54 1.25
C LYS A 167 30.39 -0.92 2.69
N PHE A 168 30.32 0.07 3.58
CA PHE A 168 29.99 -0.18 4.99
C PHE A 168 28.58 -0.74 5.15
N VAL A 169 27.61 -0.18 4.44
CA VAL A 169 26.22 -0.68 4.41
C VAL A 169 26.17 -2.11 3.90
N GLU A 170 26.87 -2.41 2.80
CA GLU A 170 26.92 -3.77 2.24
C GLU A 170 27.52 -4.80 3.21
N GLU A 171 28.57 -4.43 3.91
CA GLU A 171 29.23 -5.32 4.88
C GLU A 171 28.36 -5.56 6.13
N GLU A 172 27.72 -4.51 6.66
CA GLU A 172 26.99 -4.60 7.92
C GLU A 172 25.57 -5.15 7.74
N ILE A 173 24.90 -4.87 6.61
CA ILE A 173 23.54 -5.37 6.36
C ILE A 173 23.55 -6.90 6.17
N LYS A 174 24.60 -7.45 5.56
CA LYS A 174 24.75 -8.90 5.39
C LYS A 174 24.94 -9.66 6.71
N LYS A 175 25.33 -8.99 7.78
CA LYS A 175 25.45 -9.59 9.12
C LYS A 175 24.09 -9.67 9.86
N GLN A 176 23.07 -8.98 9.37
CA GLN A 176 21.75 -9.03 9.96
C GLN A 176 21.11 -10.41 9.75
N PRO A 177 20.14 -10.83 10.61
CA PRO A 177 19.48 -12.15 10.52
C PRO A 177 18.80 -12.42 9.17
N TYR A 178 18.50 -11.38 8.41
CA TYR A 178 17.91 -11.43 7.07
C TYR A 178 18.91 -11.10 5.96
N GLY A 179 20.19 -11.01 6.27
CA GLY A 179 21.25 -10.56 5.35
C GLY A 179 21.37 -11.41 4.10
N GLU A 180 21.09 -12.73 4.18
CA GLU A 180 21.07 -13.65 3.04
C GLU A 180 19.97 -13.33 2.01
N HIS A 181 18.91 -12.63 2.43
CA HIS A 181 17.79 -12.22 1.58
C HIS A 181 17.98 -10.81 0.99
N ILE A 182 19.09 -10.13 1.28
CA ILE A 182 19.42 -8.83 0.67
C ILE A 182 19.97 -9.05 -0.73
N LEU A 183 19.26 -8.55 -1.72
CA LEU A 183 19.60 -8.69 -3.12
C LEU A 183 20.59 -7.61 -3.56
N TYR A 184 20.33 -6.36 -3.16
CA TYR A 184 21.11 -5.22 -3.62
C TYR A 184 21.07 -4.06 -2.63
N PRO A 185 22.21 -3.63 -2.04
CA PRO A 185 22.32 -2.37 -1.32
C PRO A 185 22.53 -1.22 -2.31
N TRP A 186 21.87 -0.08 -2.04
CA TRP A 186 22.01 1.11 -2.87
C TRP A 186 22.18 2.36 -2.01
N VAL A 187 23.24 3.10 -2.28
CA VAL A 187 23.55 4.36 -1.59
C VAL A 187 23.84 5.41 -2.64
N ASP A 188 23.14 6.52 -2.60
CA ASP A 188 23.40 7.65 -3.48
C ASP A 188 23.03 8.98 -2.83
N LEU A 189 23.58 10.08 -3.35
CA LEU A 189 23.25 11.43 -2.91
C LEU A 189 21.87 11.81 -3.46
N ALA A 190 20.89 12.02 -2.57
CA ALA A 190 19.55 12.46 -2.94
C ALA A 190 19.51 13.95 -3.30
N GLY A 191 20.36 14.76 -2.66
CA GLY A 191 20.40 16.20 -2.85
C GLY A 191 20.80 16.97 -1.61
N PHE A 192 20.41 18.23 -1.59
CA PHE A 192 20.65 19.14 -0.49
C PHE A 192 19.36 19.30 0.31
N GLY A 193 19.48 19.21 1.65
CA GLY A 193 18.37 19.55 2.54
C GLY A 193 18.23 21.06 2.71
N ASP A 194 17.06 21.51 3.16
CA ASP A 194 16.73 22.91 3.42
C ASP A 194 17.63 23.53 4.53
N ASP A 195 18.20 22.67 5.37
CA ASP A 195 19.12 23.03 6.46
C ASP A 195 20.60 23.06 6.01
N SER A 196 20.88 23.13 4.74
CA SER A 196 22.23 23.04 4.16
C SER A 196 22.90 21.69 4.49
N SER A 197 22.16 20.62 4.51
CA SER A 197 22.66 19.26 4.64
C SER A 197 22.85 18.57 3.29
N LEU A 198 23.66 17.51 3.32
CA LEU A 198 23.78 16.54 2.22
C LEU A 198 22.96 15.31 2.59
N THR A 199 21.91 15.03 1.83
CA THR A 199 21.01 13.91 2.10
C THR A 199 21.35 12.74 1.19
N PHE A 200 21.65 11.60 1.79
CA PHE A 200 21.89 10.34 1.11
C PHE A 200 20.65 9.45 1.23
N MET A 201 20.28 8.80 0.14
CA MET A 201 19.38 7.66 0.14
C MET A 201 20.21 6.42 0.45
N VAL A 202 19.87 5.73 1.53
CA VAL A 202 20.49 4.46 1.94
C VAL A 202 19.40 3.41 1.90
N TRP A 203 19.40 2.60 0.85
CA TRP A 203 18.32 1.66 0.54
C TRP A 203 18.87 0.27 0.31
N VAL A 204 18.04 -0.73 0.54
CA VAL A 204 18.32 -2.13 0.21
C VAL A 204 17.13 -2.72 -0.51
N GLN A 205 17.43 -3.50 -1.55
CA GLN A 205 16.44 -4.37 -2.15
C GLN A 205 16.51 -5.72 -1.45
N ALA A 206 15.37 -6.21 -0.98
CA ALA A 206 15.26 -7.48 -0.29
C ALA A 206 14.32 -8.43 -1.03
N ALA A 207 14.57 -9.71 -0.87
CA ALA A 207 13.72 -10.78 -1.38
C ALA A 207 12.42 -10.89 -0.56
N PRO A 208 11.33 -11.43 -1.16
CA PRO A 208 10.02 -11.54 -0.49
C PRO A 208 10.05 -12.29 0.85
N GLU A 209 10.96 -13.24 1.00
CA GLU A 209 11.14 -14.04 2.22
C GLU A 209 11.47 -13.19 3.45
N ALA A 210 12.08 -12.02 3.22
CA ALA A 210 12.40 -11.05 4.27
C ALA A 210 11.28 -10.05 4.56
N ALA A 211 10.10 -10.15 3.94
CA ALA A 211 9.01 -9.19 4.10
C ALA A 211 8.62 -8.95 5.56
N HIS A 212 8.65 -9.99 6.39
CA HIS A 212 8.36 -9.93 7.83
C HIS A 212 9.38 -9.07 8.63
N LYS A 213 10.53 -8.76 8.05
CA LYS A 213 11.59 -7.91 8.64
C LYS A 213 11.58 -6.48 8.10
N TYR A 214 10.65 -6.10 7.24
CA TYR A 214 10.60 -4.76 6.63
C TYR A 214 10.73 -3.63 7.65
N GLY A 215 10.00 -3.72 8.78
CA GLY A 215 10.07 -2.70 9.83
C GLY A 215 11.43 -2.62 10.52
N ALA A 216 12.12 -3.74 10.70
CA ALA A 216 13.45 -3.79 11.30
C ALA A 216 14.53 -3.23 10.36
N MET A 217 14.41 -3.44 9.06
CA MET A 217 15.40 -3.01 8.08
C MET A 217 15.71 -1.51 8.13
N SER A 218 14.69 -0.67 8.24
CA SER A 218 14.90 0.79 8.32
C SER A 218 15.62 1.21 9.61
N LEU A 219 15.35 0.54 10.73
CA LEU A 219 16.06 0.78 12.00
C LEU A 219 17.51 0.31 11.89
N ASP A 220 17.74 -0.87 11.36
CA ASP A 220 19.10 -1.41 11.20
C ASP A 220 19.92 -0.54 10.24
N LEU A 221 19.34 -0.08 9.12
CA LEU A 221 20.00 0.86 8.22
C LEU A 221 20.32 2.19 8.90
N THR A 222 19.45 2.67 9.81
CA THR A 222 19.72 3.87 10.61
C THR A 222 20.94 3.64 11.51
N HIS A 223 20.99 2.53 12.24
CA HIS A 223 22.12 2.19 13.09
C HIS A 223 23.41 2.01 12.28
N ILE A 224 23.34 1.36 11.13
CA ILE A 224 24.50 1.16 10.24
C ILE A 224 25.03 2.52 9.74
N ALA A 225 24.14 3.43 9.29
CA ALA A 225 24.54 4.74 8.81
C ALA A 225 25.16 5.61 9.94
N LEU A 226 24.59 5.55 11.15
CA LEU A 226 25.15 6.22 12.35
C LEU A 226 26.53 5.65 12.70
N ASN A 227 26.72 4.34 12.65
CA ASN A 227 28.00 3.70 12.92
C ASN A 227 29.05 4.07 11.86
N ALA A 228 28.64 4.16 10.58
CA ALA A 228 29.51 4.65 9.53
C ALA A 228 29.96 6.10 9.78
N ALA A 229 29.02 6.99 10.14
CA ALA A 229 29.33 8.38 10.47
C ALA A 229 30.32 8.49 11.64
N ASN A 230 30.14 7.72 12.70
CA ASN A 230 31.04 7.69 13.83
C ASN A 230 32.44 7.17 13.43
N LYS A 231 32.49 6.09 12.64
CA LYS A 231 33.76 5.49 12.17
C LYS A 231 34.58 6.43 11.30
N TYR A 232 33.92 7.19 10.44
CA TYR A 232 34.59 8.06 9.46
C TYR A 232 34.62 9.54 9.88
N GLY A 233 34.07 9.89 11.06
CA GLY A 233 34.07 11.24 11.59
C GLY A 233 33.12 12.20 10.84
N TRP A 234 32.06 11.70 10.23
CA TRP A 234 31.09 12.55 9.57
C TRP A 234 30.17 13.20 10.60
N GLU A 235 29.99 14.51 10.49
CA GLU A 235 29.07 15.24 11.34
C GLU A 235 27.64 15.07 10.84
N ILE A 236 26.78 14.55 11.73
CA ILE A 236 25.37 14.38 11.46
C ILE A 236 24.63 15.65 11.85
N ILE A 237 23.79 16.14 10.95
CA ILE A 237 22.93 17.27 11.29
C ILE A 237 21.80 16.76 12.20
N ARG A 238 21.77 17.30 13.42
CA ARG A 238 20.65 17.12 14.31
C ARG A 238 19.48 17.92 13.73
N PHE A 239 18.36 17.28 13.46
CA PHE A 239 17.09 17.95 13.22
C PHE A 239 16.85 18.89 14.39
N LYS A 240 16.97 20.20 14.18
CA LYS A 240 16.25 21.15 15.03
C LYS A 240 14.81 21.04 14.52
N PRO A 241 13.85 20.61 15.37
CA PRO A 241 12.46 20.70 14.98
C PRO A 241 12.22 22.17 14.64
N VAL A 242 11.99 22.47 13.36
CA VAL A 242 11.47 23.77 12.98
C VAL A 242 10.07 23.78 13.58
N ALA A 243 9.89 24.51 14.67
CA ALA A 243 8.57 24.80 15.18
C ALA A 243 7.85 25.50 14.01
N VAL A 244 6.89 24.84 13.41
CA VAL A 244 6.01 25.45 12.41
C VAL A 244 5.16 26.45 13.19
N HIS A 245 5.68 27.68 13.33
CA HIS A 245 4.92 28.77 13.89
C HIS A 245 3.82 29.11 12.91
N HIS A 246 2.58 29.03 13.36
CA HIS A 246 1.44 29.58 12.65
C HIS A 246 1.77 31.05 12.24
N PRO A 247 1.45 31.52 11.03
CA PRO A 247 1.79 32.87 10.57
C PRO A 247 1.42 34.00 11.55
N GLU A 248 0.39 33.81 12.35
CA GLU A 248 -0.02 34.73 13.41
C GLU A 248 0.92 34.76 14.61
N GLN A 249 1.59 33.64 14.95
CA GLN A 249 2.58 33.61 16.04
C GLN A 249 3.92 34.23 15.64
N ALA A 250 4.27 34.19 14.35
CA ALA A 250 5.47 34.84 13.83
C ALA A 250 5.36 36.39 13.93
N LYS A 251 4.17 36.96 13.76
CA LYS A 251 3.93 38.40 13.94
C LYS A 251 4.17 38.83 15.38
N VAL A 252 3.66 38.10 16.36
CA VAL A 252 3.82 38.40 17.82
C VAL A 252 5.30 38.32 18.25
N LEU A 253 6.06 37.38 17.68
CA LEU A 253 7.50 37.25 18.00
C LEU A 253 8.33 38.39 17.39
N LEU A 254 7.97 38.88 16.19
CA LEU A 254 8.64 40.03 15.58
C LEU A 254 8.30 41.34 16.24
N GLU A 255 7.10 41.56 16.74
CA GLU A 255 6.69 42.74 17.51
C GLU A 255 7.36 42.77 18.90
N ASN A 256 7.48 41.63 19.56
CA ASN A 256 8.16 41.52 20.85
C ASN A 256 9.72 41.68 20.77
N SER A 257 10.30 41.35 19.60
CA SER A 257 11.75 41.60 19.39
C SER A 257 12.09 43.04 19.05
N SER A 258 11.15 43.82 18.55
CA SER A 258 11.34 45.23 18.23
C SER A 258 11.17 46.15 19.46
N THR A 259 10.50 45.68 20.52
CA THR A 259 10.32 46.43 21.80
C THR A 259 11.44 46.18 22.83
N ALA A 260 12.35 45.22 22.54
CA ALA A 260 13.48 44.90 23.45
C ALA A 260 14.78 45.65 23.10
N VAL A 261 14.80 46.57 22.12
CA VAL A 261 15.95 47.37 21.66
C VAL A 261 15.59 48.86 21.70
N GLY A 262 14.86 49.28 22.70
CA GLY A 262 14.60 50.69 23.02
C GLY A 262 15.08 51.05 24.39
#